data_8dd70516681d15534d45c157e210c10f
#
_entry.id   8dd70516681d15534d45c157e210c10f
#
_cell.length_a   1.000
_cell.length_b   1.000
_cell.length_c   1.000
_cell.angle_alpha   90.00
_cell.angle_beta   90.00
_cell.angle_gamma   90.00
#
_symmetry.space_group_name_H-M   'P 1'
#
loop_
_entity.id
_entity.type
_entity.pdbx_description
1 polymer ?
#
loop_
_entity_poly.entity_id
_entity_poly.type
_entity_poly.pdbx_seq_one_letter_code
_entity_poly.pdbx_strand_id
1 'polypeptide(L)'
;MMIDTVLLIYSIFMVIVHLVIICGIVRACAVSRKQGQAGQKEKFNVSIIVPAKDEADNLPALFDSLEKVMTPDVQVILADDRSADKTYSLMESFAAKHSNVKVIKNTEPPKPGMNPKHSMLSIASKCADGDILMFTDADCTVPENWVNGVCRYFQDPKVGLVFSAVVTAPGDSLRERYQTQDHLQRFFYTVGAVGLGSPAGGYGNNLAIRRTALEDVGGFESIGFSLTEDAQLIAAVRRTGHWRVAVCPFRPVLGYAQPQKRLLDAAAQEVRWSAGAIFGGDFMTALMYSFMLLFTLVGSLSFLAIPFHPVSVLYYIAPVLSMILMSLAGAWYIKMDKGFMLWIIPCACLGTLFYGFTFLTAFLIPSVSWKGVKIKK
;
A
#
# COMPACT_ATOMS: atom_id res chain seq x y z
N MET A 1 5.37 37.62 14.41
CA MET A 1 4.02 37.60 15.02
C MET A 1 2.98 36.90 14.11
N MET A 2 2.60 37.40 12.93
CA MET A 2 1.60 36.72 12.07
C MET A 2 2.03 35.33 11.60
N ILE A 3 3.28 35.17 11.13
CA ILE A 3 3.84 33.87 10.71
C ILE A 3 3.87 32.88 11.87
N ASP A 4 4.32 33.30 13.06
CA ASP A 4 4.37 32.45 14.25
C ASP A 4 2.99 31.95 14.64
N THR A 5 1.97 32.80 14.57
CA THR A 5 0.60 32.42 14.86
C THR A 5 0.11 31.36 13.88
N VAL A 6 0.39 31.51 12.58
CA VAL A 6 0.00 30.54 11.55
C VAL A 6 0.72 29.21 11.77
N LEU A 7 2.03 29.22 12.02
CA LEU A 7 2.80 28.01 12.28
C LEU A 7 2.37 27.30 13.58
N LEU A 8 2.01 28.07 14.61
CA LEU A 8 1.47 27.51 15.86
C LEU A 8 0.12 26.81 15.63
N ILE A 9 -0.81 27.48 14.94
CA ILE A 9 -2.12 26.89 14.59
C ILE A 9 -1.92 25.61 13.77
N TYR A 10 -1.04 25.65 12.78
CA TYR A 10 -0.68 24.48 11.98
C TYR A 10 -0.13 23.34 12.85
N SER A 11 0.81 23.63 13.76
CA SER A 11 1.43 22.61 14.62
C SER A 11 0.39 21.96 15.54
N ILE A 12 -0.48 22.75 16.17
CA ILE A 12 -1.58 22.24 16.99
C ILE A 12 -2.52 21.36 16.15
N PHE A 13 -2.89 21.83 14.96
CA PHE A 13 -3.76 21.08 14.07
C PHE A 13 -3.15 19.73 13.69
N MET A 14 -1.85 19.66 13.34
CA MET A 14 -1.20 18.41 12.99
C MET A 14 -1.08 17.45 14.17
N VAL A 15 -0.82 17.95 15.38
CA VAL A 15 -0.86 17.11 16.60
C VAL A 15 -2.25 16.49 16.78
N ILE A 16 -3.31 17.28 16.62
CA ILE A 16 -4.70 16.78 16.71
C ILE A 16 -4.97 15.70 15.64
N VAL A 17 -4.55 15.93 14.40
CA VAL A 17 -4.70 14.95 13.31
C VAL A 17 -4.02 13.62 13.67
N HIS A 18 -2.77 13.65 14.16
CA HIS A 18 -2.08 12.43 14.56
C HIS A 18 -2.76 11.72 15.74
N LEU A 19 -3.27 12.45 16.73
CA LEU A 19 -4.03 11.85 17.83
C LEU A 19 -5.32 11.18 17.34
N VAL A 20 -6.03 11.80 16.42
CA VAL A 20 -7.22 11.23 15.78
C VAL A 20 -6.87 9.96 15.00
N ILE A 21 -5.76 9.97 14.24
CA ILE A 21 -5.27 8.78 13.55
C ILE A 21 -4.89 7.67 14.51
N ILE A 22 -4.23 7.98 15.64
CA ILE A 22 -3.93 6.99 16.70
C ILE A 22 -5.22 6.35 17.23
N CYS A 23 -6.26 7.14 17.53
CA CYS A 23 -7.57 6.59 17.92
C CYS A 23 -8.14 5.65 16.83
N GLY A 24 -8.02 6.03 15.57
CA GLY A 24 -8.38 5.19 14.44
C GLY A 24 -7.59 3.88 14.40
N ILE A 25 -6.26 3.91 14.57
CA ILE A 25 -5.41 2.72 14.61
C ILE A 25 -5.87 1.78 15.74
N VAL A 26 -6.07 2.31 16.95
CA VAL A 26 -6.53 1.52 18.11
C VAL A 26 -7.85 0.82 17.79
N ARG A 27 -8.82 1.55 17.22
CA ARG A 27 -10.12 1.02 16.84
C ARG A 27 -10.03 -0.04 15.73
N ALA A 28 -9.27 0.24 14.65
CA ALA A 28 -9.06 -0.71 13.56
C ALA A 28 -8.43 -2.01 14.07
N CYS A 29 -7.37 -1.90 14.89
CA CYS A 29 -6.70 -3.07 15.47
C CYS A 29 -7.61 -3.86 16.42
N ALA A 30 -8.46 -3.20 17.19
CA ALA A 30 -9.42 -3.87 18.07
C ALA A 30 -10.48 -4.63 17.26
N VAL A 31 -11.02 -4.03 16.20
CA VAL A 31 -11.97 -4.70 15.29
C VAL A 31 -11.29 -5.88 14.58
N SER A 32 -10.11 -5.65 14.02
CA SER A 32 -9.32 -6.68 13.33
C SER A 32 -8.99 -7.89 14.22
N ARG A 33 -8.65 -7.66 15.50
CA ARG A 33 -8.41 -8.77 16.44
C ARG A 33 -9.65 -9.64 16.63
N LYS A 34 -10.81 -9.03 16.78
CA LYS A 34 -12.08 -9.77 16.89
C LYS A 34 -12.37 -10.60 15.64
N GLN A 35 -12.17 -10.03 14.46
CA GLN A 35 -12.34 -10.73 13.18
C GLN A 35 -11.32 -11.86 13.00
N GLY A 36 -10.05 -11.62 13.32
CA GLY A 36 -9.00 -12.63 13.24
C GLY A 36 -9.13 -13.78 14.25
N GLN A 37 -9.89 -13.59 15.33
CA GLN A 37 -10.23 -14.62 16.33
C GLN A 37 -11.52 -15.38 16.00
N ALA A 38 -12.33 -14.89 15.05
CA ALA A 38 -13.49 -15.63 14.58
C ALA A 38 -13.03 -16.97 13.99
N GLY A 39 -13.58 -18.07 14.48
CA GLY A 39 -13.27 -19.41 13.96
C GLY A 39 -13.57 -19.47 12.47
N GLN A 40 -12.74 -20.16 11.71
CA GLN A 40 -12.95 -20.35 10.28
C GLN A 40 -14.13 -21.31 10.09
N LYS A 41 -15.30 -20.76 9.77
CA LYS A 41 -16.55 -21.49 9.56
C LYS A 41 -16.69 -21.92 8.10
N GLU A 42 -16.29 -21.05 7.19
CA GLU A 42 -16.34 -21.28 5.75
C GLU A 42 -14.94 -21.42 5.19
N LYS A 43 -14.76 -22.34 4.26
CA LYS A 43 -13.56 -22.51 3.44
C LYS A 43 -13.83 -21.83 2.10
N PHE A 44 -12.94 -20.97 1.69
CA PHE A 44 -13.02 -20.24 0.43
C PHE A 44 -12.06 -20.83 -0.59
N ASN A 45 -12.49 -20.92 -1.84
CA ASN A 45 -11.58 -21.06 -2.96
C ASN A 45 -10.90 -19.70 -3.20
N VAL A 46 -9.60 -19.70 -3.32
CA VAL A 46 -8.81 -18.48 -3.47
C VAL A 46 -8.09 -18.47 -4.81
N SER A 47 -8.12 -17.34 -5.50
CA SER A 47 -7.24 -17.12 -6.66
C SER A 47 -6.25 -16.01 -6.32
N ILE A 48 -4.96 -16.35 -6.31
CA ILE A 48 -3.86 -15.41 -6.18
C ILE A 48 -3.48 -14.92 -7.59
N ILE A 49 -3.50 -13.61 -7.79
CA ILE A 49 -3.23 -12.97 -9.08
C ILE A 49 -1.93 -12.17 -8.96
N VAL A 50 -0.99 -12.45 -9.84
CA VAL A 50 0.33 -11.83 -9.89
C VAL A 50 0.56 -11.22 -11.27
N PRO A 51 0.36 -9.91 -11.46
CA PRO A 51 0.78 -9.24 -12.68
C PRO A 51 2.30 -9.05 -12.67
N ALA A 52 2.95 -9.29 -13.81
CA ALA A 52 4.39 -9.10 -13.95
C ALA A 52 4.77 -8.50 -15.30
N LYS A 53 5.85 -7.70 -15.29
CA LYS A 53 6.51 -7.20 -16.48
C LYS A 53 7.99 -6.98 -16.18
N ASP A 54 8.86 -7.70 -16.89
CA ASP A 54 10.32 -7.63 -16.73
C ASP A 54 10.75 -7.81 -15.26
N GLU A 55 10.34 -8.98 -14.67
CA GLU A 55 10.53 -9.33 -13.26
C GLU A 55 11.34 -10.63 -13.06
N ALA A 56 12.14 -11.04 -14.07
CA ALA A 56 12.86 -12.31 -13.99
C ALA A 56 13.73 -12.47 -12.74
N ASP A 57 14.33 -11.38 -12.25
CA ASP A 57 15.19 -11.39 -11.05
C ASP A 57 14.39 -11.58 -9.74
N ASN A 58 13.11 -11.17 -9.72
CA ASN A 58 12.27 -11.17 -8.52
C ASN A 58 11.43 -12.45 -8.38
N LEU A 59 11.04 -13.06 -9.51
CA LEU A 59 10.15 -14.23 -9.53
C LEU A 59 10.62 -15.41 -8.69
N PRO A 60 11.92 -15.78 -8.61
CA PRO A 60 12.34 -16.91 -7.78
C PRO A 60 11.94 -16.77 -6.30
N ALA A 61 12.15 -15.59 -5.71
CA ALA A 61 11.78 -15.33 -4.31
C ALA A 61 10.26 -15.33 -4.10
N LEU A 62 9.50 -14.82 -5.08
CA LEU A 62 8.05 -14.90 -5.05
C LEU A 62 7.58 -16.35 -5.10
N PHE A 63 8.09 -17.17 -6.02
CA PHE A 63 7.71 -18.57 -6.19
C PHE A 63 7.97 -19.37 -4.93
N ASP A 64 9.14 -19.23 -4.30
CA ASP A 64 9.47 -19.86 -3.02
C ASP A 64 8.47 -19.48 -1.91
N SER A 65 7.93 -18.27 -1.95
CA SER A 65 6.93 -17.82 -0.98
C SER A 65 5.52 -18.32 -1.30
N LEU A 66 5.16 -18.40 -2.59
CA LEU A 66 3.87 -18.92 -3.05
C LEU A 66 3.72 -20.41 -2.76
N GLU A 67 4.77 -21.22 -2.95
CA GLU A 67 4.74 -22.64 -2.65
C GLU A 67 4.32 -22.94 -1.20
N LYS A 68 4.67 -22.06 -0.25
CA LYS A 68 4.31 -22.20 1.16
C LYS A 68 2.83 -21.93 1.46
N VAL A 69 2.13 -21.22 0.59
CA VAL A 69 0.71 -20.86 0.76
C VAL A 69 -0.21 -21.61 -0.20
N MET A 70 0.36 -22.30 -1.20
CA MET A 70 -0.39 -23.08 -2.16
C MET A 70 -0.98 -24.34 -1.50
N THR A 71 -2.29 -24.51 -1.63
CA THR A 71 -3.07 -25.69 -1.25
C THR A 71 -3.99 -26.05 -2.41
N PRO A 72 -4.67 -27.23 -2.41
CA PRO A 72 -5.62 -27.57 -3.48
C PRO A 72 -6.72 -26.54 -3.71
N ASP A 73 -7.08 -25.73 -2.71
CA ASP A 73 -8.12 -24.70 -2.82
C ASP A 73 -7.54 -23.32 -3.24
N VAL A 74 -6.24 -23.25 -3.53
CA VAL A 74 -5.57 -22.01 -3.95
C VAL A 74 -5.12 -22.13 -5.39
N GLN A 75 -5.75 -21.40 -6.29
CA GLN A 75 -5.31 -21.18 -7.66
C GLN A 75 -4.30 -20.05 -7.71
N VAL A 76 -3.24 -20.17 -8.51
CA VAL A 76 -2.31 -19.05 -8.77
C VAL A 76 -2.39 -18.67 -10.25
N ILE A 77 -2.56 -17.40 -10.54
CA ILE A 77 -2.58 -16.82 -11.89
C ILE A 77 -1.39 -15.89 -12.04
N LEU A 78 -0.41 -16.33 -12.81
CA LEU A 78 0.76 -15.53 -13.18
C LEU A 78 0.48 -14.85 -14.51
N ALA A 79 0.49 -13.52 -14.54
CA ALA A 79 0.03 -12.75 -15.67
C ALA A 79 1.16 -11.89 -16.25
N ASP A 80 1.75 -12.32 -17.35
CA ASP A 80 2.84 -11.63 -18.04
C ASP A 80 2.31 -10.51 -18.94
N ASP A 81 2.77 -9.28 -18.73
CA ASP A 81 2.44 -8.12 -19.54
C ASP A 81 3.58 -7.75 -20.49
N ARG A 82 3.75 -8.51 -21.57
CA ARG A 82 4.71 -8.19 -22.64
C ARG A 82 6.15 -8.03 -22.12
N SER A 83 6.60 -8.95 -21.26
CA SER A 83 7.98 -8.95 -20.79
C SER A 83 8.94 -9.24 -21.93
N ALA A 84 10.08 -8.55 -21.91
CA ALA A 84 11.17 -8.72 -22.87
C ALA A 84 12.30 -9.63 -22.34
N ASP A 85 12.29 -9.91 -21.04
CA ASP A 85 13.26 -10.75 -20.34
C ASP A 85 12.76 -12.21 -20.18
N LYS A 86 13.34 -12.94 -19.23
CA LYS A 86 12.99 -14.34 -18.94
C LYS A 86 11.73 -14.50 -18.08
N THR A 87 10.99 -13.45 -17.76
CA THR A 87 9.80 -13.49 -16.88
C THR A 87 8.81 -14.56 -17.32
N TYR A 88 8.37 -14.51 -18.57
CA TYR A 88 7.38 -15.47 -19.09
C TYR A 88 7.87 -16.92 -19.01
N SER A 89 9.10 -17.19 -19.43
CA SER A 89 9.66 -18.56 -19.40
C SER A 89 9.80 -19.13 -17.98
N LEU A 90 10.11 -18.27 -16.99
CA LEU A 90 10.14 -18.66 -15.58
C LEU A 90 8.74 -18.99 -15.07
N MET A 91 7.72 -18.21 -15.43
CA MET A 91 6.32 -18.49 -15.09
C MET A 91 5.84 -19.83 -15.68
N GLU A 92 6.14 -20.11 -16.93
CA GLU A 92 5.82 -21.41 -17.57
C GLU A 92 6.51 -22.57 -16.85
N SER A 93 7.80 -22.41 -16.52
CA SER A 93 8.56 -23.43 -15.80
C SER A 93 8.01 -23.71 -14.41
N PHE A 94 7.48 -22.67 -13.74
CA PHE A 94 6.81 -22.82 -12.44
C PHE A 94 5.45 -23.51 -12.59
N ALA A 95 4.64 -23.10 -13.55
CA ALA A 95 3.32 -23.69 -13.82
C ALA A 95 3.43 -25.18 -14.24
N ALA A 96 4.48 -25.56 -14.95
CA ALA A 96 4.68 -26.97 -15.33
C ALA A 96 4.86 -27.92 -14.11
N LYS A 97 5.20 -27.39 -12.95
CA LYS A 97 5.37 -28.16 -11.70
C LYS A 97 4.10 -28.18 -10.83
N HIS A 98 3.12 -27.33 -11.09
CA HIS A 98 1.98 -27.09 -10.22
C HIS A 98 0.67 -27.03 -11.01
N SER A 99 -0.20 -28.01 -10.85
CA SER A 99 -1.47 -28.13 -11.61
C SER A 99 -2.48 -27.01 -11.32
N ASN A 100 -2.33 -26.31 -10.20
CA ASN A 100 -3.17 -25.18 -9.78
C ASN A 100 -2.57 -23.81 -10.14
N VAL A 101 -1.52 -23.78 -10.98
CA VAL A 101 -0.91 -22.56 -11.51
C VAL A 101 -1.29 -22.38 -12.96
N LYS A 102 -1.82 -21.20 -13.32
CA LYS A 102 -2.16 -20.79 -14.67
C LYS A 102 -1.30 -19.61 -15.11
N VAL A 103 -0.74 -19.66 -16.30
CA VAL A 103 0.01 -18.54 -16.89
C VAL A 103 -0.85 -17.87 -17.95
N ILE A 104 -0.89 -16.55 -17.92
CA ILE A 104 -1.52 -15.71 -18.94
C ILE A 104 -0.41 -14.89 -19.59
N LYS A 105 -0.27 -14.99 -20.91
CA LYS A 105 0.61 -14.15 -21.72
C LYS A 105 -0.22 -13.08 -22.41
N ASN A 106 -0.05 -11.83 -22.01
CA ASN A 106 -0.65 -10.71 -22.72
C ASN A 106 0.33 -10.18 -23.78
N THR A 107 -0.12 -10.08 -25.02
CA THR A 107 0.64 -9.49 -26.15
C THR A 107 0.08 -8.13 -26.56
N GLU A 108 -1.14 -7.82 -26.13
CA GLU A 108 -1.86 -6.62 -26.52
C GLU A 108 -1.46 -5.40 -25.68
N PRO A 109 -1.56 -4.19 -26.22
CA PRO A 109 -1.37 -2.97 -25.45
C PRO A 109 -2.44 -2.86 -24.35
N PRO A 110 -2.19 -2.02 -23.33
CA PRO A 110 -3.19 -1.77 -22.29
C PRO A 110 -4.51 -1.32 -22.88
N LYS A 111 -5.62 -1.76 -22.29
CA LYS A 111 -6.95 -1.30 -22.69
C LYS A 111 -7.07 0.23 -22.59
N PRO A 112 -7.81 0.88 -23.50
CA PRO A 112 -8.03 2.32 -23.42
C PRO A 112 -8.56 2.73 -22.05
N GLY A 113 -8.01 3.79 -21.47
CA GLY A 113 -8.40 4.28 -20.16
C GLY A 113 -7.84 3.49 -18.96
N MET A 114 -6.89 2.58 -19.18
CA MET A 114 -6.21 1.84 -18.11
C MET A 114 -4.71 2.01 -18.19
N ASN A 115 -4.03 1.96 -17.04
CA ASN A 115 -2.59 1.76 -17.01
C ASN A 115 -2.23 0.26 -17.28
N PRO A 116 -0.97 -0.08 -17.61
CA PRO A 116 -0.59 -1.46 -17.94
C PRO A 116 -0.95 -2.48 -16.85
N LYS A 117 -0.65 -2.19 -15.58
CA LYS A 117 -0.97 -3.09 -14.45
C LYS A 117 -2.48 -3.25 -14.28
N HIS A 118 -3.23 -2.16 -14.35
CA HIS A 118 -4.69 -2.17 -14.26
C HIS A 118 -5.32 -3.04 -15.37
N SER A 119 -4.86 -2.88 -16.63
CA SER A 119 -5.30 -3.70 -17.75
C SER A 119 -5.02 -5.19 -17.49
N MET A 120 -3.84 -5.51 -16.94
CA MET A 120 -3.47 -6.89 -16.65
C MET A 120 -4.30 -7.51 -15.53
N LEU A 121 -4.58 -6.74 -14.47
CA LEU A 121 -5.47 -7.15 -13.38
C LEU A 121 -6.90 -7.41 -13.89
N SER A 122 -7.40 -6.59 -14.83
CA SER A 122 -8.71 -6.80 -15.47
C SER A 122 -8.75 -8.11 -16.25
N ILE A 123 -7.69 -8.45 -17.00
CA ILE A 123 -7.60 -9.70 -17.77
C ILE A 123 -7.51 -10.91 -16.83
N ALA A 124 -6.60 -10.85 -15.85
CA ALA A 124 -6.31 -11.96 -14.96
C ALA A 124 -7.48 -12.29 -14.03
N SER A 125 -8.20 -11.27 -13.51
CA SER A 125 -9.35 -11.50 -12.64
C SER A 125 -10.51 -12.23 -13.33
N LYS A 126 -10.66 -12.09 -14.65
CA LYS A 126 -11.66 -12.86 -15.43
C LYS A 126 -11.30 -14.34 -15.59
N CYS A 127 -10.03 -14.67 -15.41
CA CYS A 127 -9.53 -16.06 -15.50
C CYS A 127 -9.46 -16.74 -14.13
N ALA A 128 -9.81 -16.04 -13.07
CA ALA A 128 -9.79 -16.51 -11.71
C ALA A 128 -11.08 -17.27 -11.37
N ASP A 129 -10.99 -18.37 -10.63
CA ASP A 129 -12.12 -19.22 -10.26
C ASP A 129 -12.50 -19.10 -8.77
N GLY A 130 -11.62 -18.50 -7.94
CA GLY A 130 -11.79 -18.38 -6.49
C GLY A 130 -12.93 -17.45 -6.07
N ASP A 131 -13.53 -17.72 -4.92
CA ASP A 131 -14.50 -16.83 -4.26
C ASP A 131 -13.86 -15.54 -3.77
N ILE A 132 -12.57 -15.65 -3.41
CA ILE A 132 -11.73 -14.54 -2.96
C ILE A 132 -10.57 -14.39 -3.96
N LEU A 133 -10.39 -13.19 -4.48
CA LEU A 133 -9.28 -12.82 -5.33
C LEU A 133 -8.24 -12.08 -4.49
N MET A 134 -7.01 -12.59 -4.44
CA MET A 134 -5.89 -11.99 -3.72
C MET A 134 -4.84 -11.49 -4.71
N PHE A 135 -4.29 -10.32 -4.47
CA PHE A 135 -3.32 -9.67 -5.35
C PHE A 135 -2.00 -9.45 -4.64
N THR A 136 -0.91 -9.76 -5.34
CA THR A 136 0.45 -9.39 -4.95
C THR A 136 1.27 -9.05 -6.19
N ASP A 137 2.32 -8.24 -6.02
CA ASP A 137 3.21 -7.87 -7.12
C ASP A 137 4.35 -8.89 -7.27
N ALA A 138 4.94 -8.97 -8.47
CA ALA A 138 5.99 -9.95 -8.78
C ALA A 138 7.32 -9.69 -8.05
N ASP A 139 7.53 -8.47 -7.55
CA ASP A 139 8.68 -8.06 -6.72
C ASP A 139 8.45 -8.24 -5.21
N CYS A 140 7.33 -8.87 -4.84
CA CYS A 140 6.95 -9.11 -3.45
C CYS A 140 7.11 -10.57 -3.04
N THR A 141 7.20 -10.81 -1.74
CA THR A 141 7.07 -12.13 -1.11
C THR A 141 5.92 -12.13 -0.11
N VAL A 142 5.23 -13.26 0.01
CA VAL A 142 4.07 -13.41 0.89
C VAL A 142 4.39 -14.32 2.06
N PRO A 143 3.88 -14.05 3.28
CA PRO A 143 4.12 -14.89 4.44
C PRO A 143 3.26 -16.15 4.42
N GLU A 144 3.69 -17.22 5.11
CA GLU A 144 2.99 -18.51 5.18
C GLU A 144 1.53 -18.42 5.65
N ASN A 145 1.22 -17.48 6.52
CA ASN A 145 -0.15 -17.28 7.02
C ASN A 145 -0.98 -16.29 6.17
N TRP A 146 -0.51 -15.89 5.00
CA TRP A 146 -1.13 -14.84 4.20
C TRP A 146 -2.58 -15.18 3.82
N VAL A 147 -2.78 -16.29 3.12
CA VAL A 147 -4.11 -16.72 2.66
C VAL A 147 -5.05 -16.93 3.85
N ASN A 148 -4.65 -17.75 4.83
CA ASN A 148 -5.48 -18.06 5.98
C ASN A 148 -5.77 -16.82 6.85
N GLY A 149 -4.77 -15.96 7.04
CA GLY A 149 -4.89 -14.75 7.84
C GLY A 149 -5.86 -13.73 7.24
N VAL A 150 -5.85 -13.59 5.91
CA VAL A 150 -6.75 -12.68 5.18
C VAL A 150 -8.15 -13.27 5.04
N CYS A 151 -8.27 -14.56 4.72
CA CYS A 151 -9.59 -15.22 4.55
C CYS A 151 -10.46 -15.21 5.80
N ARG A 152 -9.87 -15.11 7.00
CA ARG A 152 -10.63 -14.96 8.25
C ARG A 152 -11.53 -13.72 8.26
N TYR A 153 -11.15 -12.64 7.59
CA TYR A 153 -11.98 -11.43 7.54
C TYR A 153 -13.24 -11.62 6.69
N PHE A 154 -13.18 -12.48 5.69
CA PHE A 154 -14.30 -12.79 4.81
C PHE A 154 -15.32 -13.74 5.44
N GLN A 155 -15.10 -14.25 6.66
CA GLN A 155 -16.13 -14.92 7.46
C GLN A 155 -17.31 -13.99 7.80
N ASP A 156 -17.09 -12.67 7.78
CA ASP A 156 -18.16 -11.69 7.80
C ASP A 156 -18.64 -11.45 6.35
N PRO A 157 -19.88 -11.80 6.01
CA PRO A 157 -20.38 -11.68 4.64
C PRO A 157 -20.46 -10.23 4.15
N LYS A 158 -20.41 -9.24 5.04
CA LYS A 158 -20.38 -7.81 4.68
C LYS A 158 -19.00 -7.30 4.30
N VAL A 159 -17.93 -8.06 4.56
CA VAL A 159 -16.58 -7.69 4.15
C VAL A 159 -16.39 -8.00 2.67
N GLY A 160 -16.30 -6.96 1.86
CA GLY A 160 -16.06 -7.04 0.42
C GLY A 160 -14.59 -6.98 0.06
N LEU A 161 -13.79 -6.21 0.81
CA LEU A 161 -12.37 -6.01 0.52
C LEU A 161 -11.55 -5.98 1.81
N VAL A 162 -10.37 -6.61 1.76
CA VAL A 162 -9.38 -6.63 2.84
C VAL A 162 -8.04 -6.25 2.24
N PHE A 163 -7.27 -5.41 2.92
CA PHE A 163 -5.88 -5.16 2.53
C PHE A 163 -4.95 -5.20 3.75
N SER A 164 -3.68 -5.38 3.48
CA SER A 164 -2.59 -5.30 4.46
C SER A 164 -1.42 -4.53 3.85
N ALA A 165 -0.35 -4.31 4.61
CA ALA A 165 0.84 -3.69 4.07
C ALA A 165 1.73 -4.67 3.32
N VAL A 166 2.47 -4.11 2.36
CA VAL A 166 3.77 -4.62 1.95
C VAL A 166 4.81 -3.63 2.45
N VAL A 167 5.80 -4.11 3.16
CA VAL A 167 6.89 -3.30 3.67
C VAL A 167 8.18 -3.69 2.95
N THR A 168 9.14 -2.79 2.91
CA THR A 168 10.47 -3.15 2.42
C THR A 168 11.07 -4.23 3.32
N ALA A 169 11.65 -5.26 2.72
CA ALA A 169 12.36 -6.29 3.46
C ALA A 169 13.39 -5.64 4.39
N PRO A 170 13.42 -6.02 5.68
CA PRO A 170 14.32 -5.40 6.63
C PRO A 170 15.77 -5.63 6.20
N GLY A 171 16.55 -4.55 6.19
CA GLY A 171 17.97 -4.55 5.88
C GLY A 171 18.74 -3.75 6.91
N ASP A 172 20.08 -3.77 6.81
CA ASP A 172 20.95 -3.14 7.80
C ASP A 172 21.33 -1.70 7.46
N SER A 173 21.17 -1.30 6.22
CA SER A 173 21.47 0.08 5.79
C SER A 173 20.40 1.06 6.24
N LEU A 174 20.82 2.30 6.53
CA LEU A 174 19.88 3.40 6.85
C LEU A 174 18.83 3.60 5.74
N ARG A 175 19.22 3.43 4.48
CA ARG A 175 18.32 3.52 3.33
C ARG A 175 17.18 2.48 3.39
N GLU A 176 17.49 1.23 3.69
CA GLU A 176 16.52 0.14 3.78
C GLU A 176 15.59 0.33 4.98
N ARG A 177 16.15 0.70 6.13
CA ARG A 177 15.37 1.02 7.34
C ARG A 177 14.44 2.21 7.12
N TYR A 178 14.91 3.22 6.40
CA TYR A 178 14.07 4.36 6.01
C TYR A 178 12.90 3.92 5.13
N GLN A 179 13.12 3.11 4.09
CA GLN A 179 12.05 2.62 3.22
C GLN A 179 11.04 1.76 4.00
N THR A 180 11.50 0.90 4.91
CA THR A 180 10.61 0.13 5.79
C THR A 180 9.74 1.05 6.65
N GLN A 181 10.36 2.06 7.28
CA GLN A 181 9.64 3.04 8.11
C GLN A 181 8.63 3.85 7.30
N ASP A 182 9.01 4.26 6.08
CA ASP A 182 8.15 4.98 5.17
C ASP A 182 6.89 4.20 4.81
N HIS A 183 7.04 2.96 4.36
CA HIS A 183 5.91 2.10 4.03
C HIS A 183 4.99 1.88 5.23
N LEU A 184 5.55 1.64 6.42
CA LEU A 184 4.76 1.47 7.65
C LEU A 184 4.04 2.75 8.07
N GLN A 185 4.68 3.90 7.94
CA GLN A 185 4.05 5.18 8.27
C GLN A 185 2.82 5.44 7.40
N ARG A 186 2.92 5.23 6.09
CA ARG A 186 1.77 5.32 5.17
C ARG A 186 0.67 4.35 5.56
N PHE A 187 1.07 3.12 5.90
CA PHE A 187 0.13 2.10 6.35
C PHE A 187 -0.61 2.53 7.62
N PHE A 188 0.06 3.16 8.58
CA PHE A 188 -0.59 3.62 9.80
C PHE A 188 -1.64 4.71 9.55
N TYR A 189 -1.40 5.63 8.62
CA TYR A 189 -2.44 6.58 8.19
C TYR A 189 -3.64 5.85 7.59
N THR A 190 -3.39 4.88 6.73
CA THR A 190 -4.46 4.08 6.10
C THR A 190 -5.23 3.24 7.12
N VAL A 191 -4.54 2.58 8.06
CA VAL A 191 -5.17 1.84 9.18
C VAL A 191 -6.03 2.78 10.02
N GLY A 192 -5.52 3.95 10.35
CA GLY A 192 -6.25 4.98 11.09
C GLY A 192 -7.52 5.41 10.35
N ALA A 193 -7.42 5.68 9.05
CA ALA A 193 -8.56 6.06 8.21
C ALA A 193 -9.66 4.96 8.19
N VAL A 194 -9.29 3.68 8.07
CA VAL A 194 -10.22 2.56 8.17
C VAL A 194 -10.91 2.53 9.54
N GLY A 195 -10.13 2.70 10.62
CA GLY A 195 -10.68 2.72 11.98
C GLY A 195 -11.63 3.88 12.24
N LEU A 196 -11.45 4.99 11.55
CA LEU A 196 -12.35 6.16 11.59
C LEU A 196 -13.58 6.00 10.67
N GLY A 197 -13.68 4.89 9.94
CA GLY A 197 -14.80 4.60 9.04
C GLY A 197 -14.69 5.25 7.66
N SER A 198 -13.54 5.80 7.32
CA SER A 198 -13.27 6.45 6.02
C SER A 198 -12.04 5.83 5.34
N PRO A 199 -12.13 4.57 4.84
CA PRO A 199 -11.03 3.93 4.14
C PRO A 199 -10.52 4.79 2.99
N ALA A 200 -9.23 5.09 2.99
CA ALA A 200 -8.54 5.88 1.99
C ALA A 200 -7.13 5.32 1.75
N GLY A 201 -6.60 5.49 0.56
CA GLY A 201 -5.35 4.86 0.14
C GLY A 201 -5.55 3.38 -0.14
N GLY A 202 -4.47 2.62 -0.26
CA GLY A 202 -4.51 1.19 -0.50
C GLY A 202 -3.12 0.57 -0.69
N TYR A 203 -3.10 -0.75 -0.75
CA TYR A 203 -1.92 -1.56 -1.01
C TYR A 203 -2.30 -2.64 -2.02
N GLY A 204 -2.20 -2.32 -3.32
CA GLY A 204 -2.57 -3.23 -4.41
C GLY A 204 -1.74 -4.51 -4.46
N ASN A 205 -0.58 -4.51 -3.82
CA ASN A 205 0.31 -5.65 -3.70
C ASN A 205 0.07 -6.52 -2.45
N ASN A 206 -0.93 -6.17 -1.62
CA ASN A 206 -1.44 -7.01 -0.51
C ASN A 206 -2.91 -6.70 -0.28
N LEU A 207 -3.72 -7.02 -1.28
CA LEU A 207 -5.15 -6.75 -1.32
C LEU A 207 -5.91 -8.04 -1.64
N ALA A 208 -7.06 -8.21 -1.01
CA ALA A 208 -7.99 -9.27 -1.31
C ALA A 208 -9.40 -8.70 -1.48
N ILE A 209 -10.16 -9.23 -2.42
CA ILE A 209 -11.54 -8.82 -2.66
C ILE A 209 -12.43 -10.05 -2.84
N ARG A 210 -13.63 -10.00 -2.30
CA ARG A 210 -14.66 -10.97 -2.60
C ARG A 210 -15.07 -10.81 -4.06
N ARG A 211 -15.19 -11.91 -4.82
CA ARG A 211 -15.58 -11.88 -6.23
C ARG A 211 -16.87 -11.08 -6.44
N THR A 212 -17.89 -11.36 -5.65
CA THR A 212 -19.18 -10.64 -5.74
C THR A 212 -19.04 -9.14 -5.48
N ALA A 213 -18.10 -8.71 -4.61
CA ALA A 213 -17.85 -7.29 -4.40
C ALA A 213 -17.12 -6.66 -5.58
N LEU A 214 -16.23 -7.39 -6.27
CA LEU A 214 -15.60 -6.93 -7.51
C LEU A 214 -16.62 -6.83 -8.65
N GLU A 215 -17.51 -7.80 -8.76
CA GLU A 215 -18.60 -7.81 -9.75
C GLU A 215 -19.57 -6.64 -9.52
N ASP A 216 -19.96 -6.40 -8.28
CA ASP A 216 -20.85 -5.28 -7.87
C ASP A 216 -20.31 -3.90 -8.25
N VAL A 217 -18.99 -3.72 -8.19
CA VAL A 217 -18.37 -2.47 -8.65
C VAL A 217 -18.11 -2.43 -10.16
N GLY A 218 -18.49 -3.48 -10.90
CA GLY A 218 -18.31 -3.58 -12.35
C GLY A 218 -16.91 -4.00 -12.78
N GLY A 219 -16.16 -4.65 -11.89
CA GLY A 219 -14.79 -5.13 -12.15
C GLY A 219 -13.75 -4.01 -12.24
N PHE A 220 -12.53 -4.38 -12.58
CA PHE A 220 -11.47 -3.40 -12.77
C PHE A 220 -11.75 -2.41 -13.92
N GLU A 221 -12.57 -2.78 -14.90
CA GLU A 221 -12.87 -1.93 -16.06
C GLU A 221 -13.68 -0.68 -15.68
N SER A 222 -14.49 -0.75 -14.62
CA SER A 222 -15.35 0.34 -14.19
C SER A 222 -14.67 1.42 -13.36
N ILE A 223 -13.51 1.14 -12.79
CA ILE A 223 -12.84 2.10 -11.88
C ILE A 223 -12.10 3.24 -12.61
N GLY A 224 -12.05 3.19 -13.96
CA GLY A 224 -11.48 4.24 -14.79
C GLY A 224 -9.95 4.30 -14.73
N PHE A 225 -9.37 5.31 -15.39
CA PHE A 225 -7.92 5.51 -15.37
C PHE A 225 -7.46 5.95 -13.98
N SER A 226 -6.44 5.29 -13.46
CA SER A 226 -5.77 5.68 -12.22
C SER A 226 -4.28 5.36 -12.28
N LEU A 227 -3.47 6.16 -11.60
CA LEU A 227 -2.07 5.85 -11.29
C LEU A 227 -1.94 4.88 -10.09
N THR A 228 -3.05 4.73 -9.33
CA THR A 228 -3.18 3.89 -8.13
C THR A 228 -4.54 3.19 -8.20
N GLU A 229 -4.58 2.07 -8.95
CA GLU A 229 -5.80 1.28 -9.19
C GLU A 229 -6.39 0.72 -7.90
N ASP A 230 -5.54 0.44 -6.92
CA ASP A 230 -5.91 -0.07 -5.60
C ASP A 230 -6.73 0.94 -4.79
N ALA A 231 -6.28 2.19 -4.74
CA ALA A 231 -7.02 3.25 -4.05
C ALA A 231 -8.39 3.50 -4.71
N GLN A 232 -8.47 3.44 -6.03
CA GLN A 232 -9.74 3.56 -6.75
C GLN A 232 -10.67 2.37 -6.50
N LEU A 233 -10.13 1.15 -6.46
CA LEU A 233 -10.92 -0.04 -6.15
C LEU A 233 -11.49 0.04 -4.72
N ILE A 234 -10.68 0.43 -3.73
CA ILE A 234 -11.13 0.64 -2.35
C ILE A 234 -12.23 1.70 -2.30
N ALA A 235 -12.06 2.81 -3.01
CA ALA A 235 -13.05 3.88 -3.10
C ALA A 235 -14.35 3.38 -3.77
N ALA A 236 -14.26 2.57 -4.83
CA ALA A 236 -15.41 1.98 -5.50
C ALA A 236 -16.20 1.07 -4.56
N VAL A 237 -15.53 0.15 -3.87
CA VAL A 237 -16.15 -0.73 -2.88
C VAL A 237 -16.80 0.08 -1.74
N ARG A 238 -16.12 1.10 -1.22
CA ARG A 238 -16.68 1.99 -0.18
C ARG A 238 -17.96 2.70 -0.66
N ARG A 239 -17.99 3.17 -1.92
CA ARG A 239 -19.15 3.89 -2.49
C ARG A 239 -20.39 3.03 -2.62
N THR A 240 -20.29 1.70 -2.65
CA THR A 240 -21.46 0.82 -2.66
C THR A 240 -22.33 0.97 -1.40
N GLY A 241 -21.73 1.38 -0.27
CA GLY A 241 -22.41 1.58 1.02
C GLY A 241 -22.78 0.30 1.77
N HIS A 242 -22.80 -0.86 1.11
CA HIS A 242 -23.14 -2.14 1.74
C HIS A 242 -21.92 -3.05 1.96
N TRP A 243 -20.87 -2.94 1.16
CA TRP A 243 -19.62 -3.61 1.41
C TRP A 243 -18.74 -2.85 2.40
N ARG A 244 -18.11 -3.59 3.28
CA ARG A 244 -17.09 -3.04 4.20
C ARG A 244 -15.69 -3.29 3.67
N VAL A 245 -14.85 -2.28 3.80
CA VAL A 245 -13.41 -2.39 3.61
C VAL A 245 -12.79 -2.65 4.98
N ALA A 246 -12.02 -3.72 5.09
CA ALA A 246 -11.29 -4.09 6.30
C ALA A 246 -9.78 -3.99 6.07
N VAL A 247 -9.04 -3.83 7.16
CA VAL A 247 -7.58 -3.86 7.15
C VAL A 247 -7.08 -4.97 8.06
N CYS A 248 -6.09 -5.73 7.58
CA CYS A 248 -5.38 -6.71 8.40
C CYS A 248 -4.02 -6.14 8.82
N PRO A 249 -3.90 -5.50 10.00
CA PRO A 249 -2.70 -4.76 10.37
C PRO A 249 -1.66 -5.63 11.09
N PHE A 250 -1.77 -6.95 11.06
CA PHE A 250 -0.91 -7.83 11.85
C PHE A 250 0.25 -8.41 11.05
N ARG A 251 1.43 -8.45 11.68
CA ARG A 251 2.69 -8.93 11.09
C ARG A 251 2.60 -10.26 10.33
N PRO A 252 1.84 -11.29 10.77
CA PRO A 252 1.78 -12.57 10.06
C PRO A 252 1.22 -12.52 8.62
N VAL A 253 0.65 -11.39 8.20
CA VAL A 253 0.10 -11.19 6.84
C VAL A 253 0.76 -10.04 6.09
N LEU A 254 1.79 -9.39 6.66
CA LEU A 254 2.55 -8.36 5.97
C LEU A 254 3.38 -9.00 4.87
N GLY A 255 3.23 -8.51 3.65
CA GLY A 255 4.14 -8.86 2.55
C GLY A 255 5.46 -8.10 2.63
N TYR A 256 6.46 -8.56 1.88
CA TYR A 256 7.75 -7.90 1.80
C TYR A 256 8.12 -7.64 0.35
N ALA A 257 8.54 -6.41 0.05
CA ALA A 257 9.11 -6.01 -1.24
C ALA A 257 10.62 -5.80 -1.13
N GLN A 258 11.33 -5.96 -2.24
CA GLN A 258 12.74 -5.65 -2.29
C GLN A 258 12.97 -4.13 -2.16
N PRO A 259 14.00 -3.69 -1.39
CA PRO A 259 14.31 -2.27 -1.27
C PRO A 259 14.81 -1.70 -2.59
N GLN A 260 14.46 -0.47 -2.89
CA GLN A 260 15.03 0.26 -4.02
C GLN A 260 16.53 0.42 -3.81
N LYS A 261 17.32 0.05 -4.83
CA LYS A 261 18.79 0.02 -4.73
C LYS A 261 19.41 1.42 -4.67
N ARG A 262 18.78 2.43 -5.27
CA ARG A 262 19.25 3.82 -5.33
C ARG A 262 18.23 4.75 -4.69
N LEU A 263 18.70 5.82 -4.03
CA LEU A 263 17.81 6.84 -3.43
C LEU A 263 16.96 7.55 -4.48
N LEU A 264 17.48 7.75 -5.69
CA LEU A 264 16.72 8.37 -6.78
C LEU A 264 15.54 7.49 -7.23
N ASP A 265 15.71 6.16 -7.24
CA ASP A 265 14.64 5.23 -7.60
C ASP A 265 13.55 5.22 -6.52
N ALA A 266 13.96 5.26 -5.23
CA ALA A 266 13.03 5.43 -4.12
C ALA A 266 12.27 6.77 -4.21
N ALA A 267 12.96 7.87 -4.52
CA ALA A 267 12.33 9.18 -4.70
C ALA A 267 11.35 9.18 -5.88
N ALA A 268 11.71 8.58 -7.01
CA ALA A 268 10.83 8.47 -8.17
C ALA A 268 9.57 7.63 -7.86
N GLN A 269 9.72 6.56 -7.09
CA GLN A 269 8.60 5.74 -6.59
C GLN A 269 7.66 6.56 -5.72
N GLU A 270 8.22 7.33 -4.76
CA GLU A 270 7.48 8.22 -3.88
C GLU A 270 6.70 9.30 -4.64
N VAL A 271 7.35 9.95 -5.61
CA VAL A 271 6.72 10.95 -6.48
C VAL A 271 5.56 10.34 -7.26
N ARG A 272 5.72 9.13 -7.77
CA ARG A 272 4.66 8.41 -8.50
C ARG A 272 3.47 8.08 -7.60
N TRP A 273 3.71 7.55 -6.39
CA TRP A 273 2.65 7.25 -5.43
C TRP A 273 1.91 8.51 -4.98
N SER A 274 2.65 9.58 -4.67
CA SER A 274 2.08 10.86 -4.27
C SER A 274 1.24 11.48 -5.40
N ALA A 275 1.74 11.47 -6.63
CA ALA A 275 0.99 11.93 -7.79
C ALA A 275 -0.28 11.09 -8.01
N GLY A 276 -0.19 9.76 -7.90
CA GLY A 276 -1.33 8.86 -8.01
C GLY A 276 -2.40 9.12 -6.96
N ALA A 277 -1.99 9.31 -5.71
CA ALA A 277 -2.92 9.56 -4.61
C ALA A 277 -3.62 10.93 -4.72
N ILE A 278 -2.88 11.97 -5.13
CA ILE A 278 -3.41 13.34 -5.20
C ILE A 278 -4.27 13.56 -6.45
N PHE A 279 -3.81 13.08 -7.61
CA PHE A 279 -4.44 13.39 -8.90
C PHE A 279 -5.26 12.24 -9.48
N GLY A 280 -4.99 11.01 -9.10
CA GLY A 280 -5.68 9.81 -9.57
C GLY A 280 -6.51 9.11 -8.52
N GLY A 281 -6.51 9.60 -7.27
CA GLY A 281 -7.26 9.06 -6.16
C GLY A 281 -8.70 9.59 -6.08
N ASP A 282 -9.49 9.01 -5.19
CA ASP A 282 -10.76 9.61 -4.78
C ASP A 282 -10.52 10.80 -3.83
N PHE A 283 -11.57 11.60 -3.61
CA PHE A 283 -11.49 12.82 -2.79
C PHE A 283 -10.89 12.55 -1.39
N MET A 284 -11.25 11.45 -0.71
CA MET A 284 -10.75 11.16 0.63
C MET A 284 -9.26 10.80 0.61
N THR A 285 -8.83 10.03 -0.38
CA THR A 285 -7.42 9.72 -0.60
C THR A 285 -6.61 10.98 -0.91
N ALA A 286 -7.11 11.81 -1.84
CA ALA A 286 -6.48 13.08 -2.20
C ALA A 286 -6.38 14.03 -1.00
N LEU A 287 -7.43 14.12 -0.18
CA LEU A 287 -7.47 14.92 1.03
C LEU A 287 -6.42 14.45 2.05
N MET A 288 -6.37 13.13 2.33
CA MET A 288 -5.40 12.54 3.24
C MET A 288 -3.96 12.82 2.79
N TYR A 289 -3.65 12.60 1.52
CA TYR A 289 -2.31 12.87 1.00
C TYR A 289 -1.97 14.36 0.95
N SER A 290 -2.95 15.23 0.69
CA SER A 290 -2.76 16.69 0.75
C SER A 290 -2.43 17.15 2.16
N PHE A 291 -3.02 16.55 3.20
CA PHE A 291 -2.62 16.80 4.60
C PHE A 291 -1.19 16.33 4.88
N MET A 292 -0.81 15.15 4.41
CA MET A 292 0.57 14.66 4.54
C MET A 292 1.55 15.60 3.83
N LEU A 293 1.21 16.10 2.63
CA LEU A 293 2.00 17.08 1.91
C LEU A 293 2.19 18.36 2.72
N LEU A 294 1.10 18.95 3.18
CA LEU A 294 1.14 20.20 3.95
C LEU A 294 1.99 20.04 5.22
N PHE A 295 1.82 18.91 5.92
CA PHE A 295 2.63 18.58 7.10
C PHE A 295 4.12 18.53 6.78
N THR A 296 4.50 17.76 5.77
CA THR A 296 5.92 17.56 5.42
C THR A 296 6.55 18.82 4.84
N LEU A 297 5.83 19.57 4.03
CA LEU A 297 6.31 20.82 3.45
C LEU A 297 6.53 21.89 4.52
N VAL A 298 5.55 22.13 5.38
CA VAL A 298 5.67 23.13 6.46
C VAL A 298 6.71 22.70 7.49
N GLY A 299 6.79 21.40 7.82
CA GLY A 299 7.83 20.84 8.66
C GLY A 299 9.23 21.07 8.07
N SER A 300 9.43 20.80 6.79
CA SER A 300 10.70 21.05 6.10
C SER A 300 11.07 22.53 6.10
N LEU A 301 10.12 23.40 5.79
CA LEU A 301 10.35 24.85 5.82
C LEU A 301 10.66 25.36 7.24
N SER A 302 9.96 24.86 8.26
CA SER A 302 10.24 25.20 9.65
C SER A 302 11.65 24.77 10.08
N PHE A 303 12.09 23.56 9.65
CA PHE A 303 13.44 23.08 9.90
C PHE A 303 14.51 23.98 9.23
N LEU A 304 14.32 24.32 7.97
CA LEU A 304 15.25 25.18 7.23
C LEU A 304 15.28 26.61 7.75
N ALA A 305 14.22 27.06 8.41
CA ALA A 305 14.14 28.39 9.00
C ALA A 305 14.83 28.52 10.37
N ILE A 306 15.19 27.41 11.05
CA ILE A 306 15.80 27.42 12.40
C ILE A 306 17.01 28.35 12.50
N PRO A 307 17.97 28.39 11.55
CA PRO A 307 19.13 29.29 11.65
C PRO A 307 18.76 30.78 11.64
N PHE A 308 17.62 31.14 11.02
CA PHE A 308 17.17 32.53 10.87
C PHE A 308 16.10 32.92 11.89
N HIS A 309 15.37 31.92 12.39
CA HIS A 309 14.27 32.08 13.31
C HIS A 309 14.20 30.90 14.30
N PRO A 310 14.98 30.93 15.38
CA PRO A 310 15.12 29.77 16.30
C PRO A 310 13.81 29.23 16.87
N VAL A 311 12.80 30.09 17.03
CA VAL A 311 11.46 29.67 17.52
C VAL A 311 10.79 28.67 16.58
N SER A 312 11.16 28.65 15.29
CA SER A 312 10.62 27.67 14.31
C SER A 312 10.93 26.22 14.68
N VAL A 313 11.92 25.97 15.55
CA VAL A 313 12.20 24.64 16.10
C VAL A 313 10.98 24.04 16.80
N LEU A 314 10.19 24.86 17.51
CA LEU A 314 8.98 24.41 18.21
C LEU A 314 7.90 23.95 17.24
N TYR A 315 7.75 24.68 16.11
CA TYR A 315 6.78 24.36 15.07
C TYR A 315 7.16 23.10 14.26
N TYR A 316 8.45 22.75 14.21
CA TYR A 316 8.95 21.52 13.64
C TYR A 316 8.83 20.35 14.62
N ILE A 317 9.28 20.52 15.87
CA ILE A 317 9.38 19.41 16.84
C ILE A 317 8.01 18.84 17.20
N ALA A 318 7.00 19.66 17.49
CA ALA A 318 5.72 19.18 17.98
C ALA A 318 4.99 18.26 16.97
N PRO A 319 4.85 18.63 15.69
CA PRO A 319 4.33 17.74 14.66
C PRO A 319 5.16 16.45 14.47
N VAL A 320 6.49 16.56 14.45
CA VAL A 320 7.37 15.39 14.29
C VAL A 320 7.25 14.43 15.45
N LEU A 321 7.21 14.93 16.70
CA LEU A 321 6.97 14.10 17.88
C LEU A 321 5.61 13.39 17.82
N SER A 322 4.55 14.08 17.40
CA SER A 322 3.24 13.46 17.27
C SER A 322 3.21 12.36 16.19
N MET A 323 3.92 12.55 15.08
CA MET A 323 4.11 11.54 14.04
C MET A 323 4.93 10.35 14.56
N ILE A 324 5.99 10.59 15.33
CA ILE A 324 6.78 9.54 15.98
C ILE A 324 5.89 8.73 16.94
N LEU A 325 5.08 9.38 17.76
CA LEU A 325 4.14 8.71 18.67
C LEU A 325 3.12 7.86 17.91
N MET A 326 2.59 8.38 16.81
CA MET A 326 1.70 7.60 15.93
C MET A 326 2.39 6.36 15.38
N SER A 327 3.62 6.50 14.87
CA SER A 327 4.40 5.40 14.32
C SER A 327 4.76 4.36 15.39
N LEU A 328 5.13 4.79 16.60
CA LEU A 328 5.39 3.91 17.73
C LEU A 328 4.12 3.17 18.17
N ALA A 329 2.98 3.87 18.26
CA ALA A 329 1.70 3.24 18.57
C ALA A 329 1.32 2.19 17.52
N GLY A 330 1.44 2.53 16.23
CA GLY A 330 1.21 1.60 15.13
C GLY A 330 2.13 0.39 15.21
N ALA A 331 3.44 0.60 15.32
CA ALA A 331 4.44 -0.47 15.41
C ALA A 331 4.18 -1.41 16.62
N TRP A 332 3.79 -0.84 17.75
CA TRP A 332 3.43 -1.63 18.94
C TRP A 332 2.18 -2.49 18.70
N TYR A 333 1.14 -1.92 18.10
CA TYR A 333 -0.10 -2.66 17.79
C TYR A 333 0.10 -3.81 16.80
N ILE A 334 0.97 -3.63 15.78
CA ILE A 334 1.30 -4.68 14.81
C ILE A 334 2.42 -5.62 15.27
N LYS A 335 2.92 -5.42 16.50
CA LYS A 335 3.97 -6.22 17.13
C LYS A 335 5.30 -6.23 16.36
N MET A 336 5.75 -5.07 15.90
CA MET A 336 7.10 -4.92 15.36
C MET A 336 8.16 -5.16 16.44
N ASP A 337 9.36 -5.58 16.02
CA ASP A 337 10.46 -5.80 16.96
C ASP A 337 11.00 -4.49 17.54
N LYS A 338 11.62 -4.59 18.72
CA LYS A 338 12.14 -3.42 19.45
C LYS A 338 13.29 -2.74 18.70
N GLY A 339 14.10 -3.50 17.96
CA GLY A 339 15.20 -2.97 17.17
C GLY A 339 14.68 -2.04 16.08
N PHE A 340 13.62 -2.42 15.41
CA PHE A 340 12.94 -1.54 14.43
C PHE A 340 12.40 -0.26 15.07
N MET A 341 11.77 -0.35 16.25
CA MET A 341 11.18 0.81 16.92
C MET A 341 12.21 1.92 17.24
N LEU A 342 13.46 1.57 17.48
CA LEU A 342 14.53 2.55 17.71
C LEU A 342 14.85 3.39 16.46
N TRP A 343 14.61 2.85 15.26
CA TRP A 343 14.86 3.55 14.00
C TRP A 343 13.72 4.48 13.58
N ILE A 344 12.56 4.41 14.22
CA ILE A 344 11.43 5.30 13.92
C ILE A 344 11.84 6.77 14.09
N ILE A 345 12.59 7.11 15.14
CA ILE A 345 12.96 8.50 15.42
C ILE A 345 13.84 9.10 14.32
N PRO A 346 15.04 8.54 13.99
CA PRO A 346 15.86 9.12 12.95
C PRO A 346 15.21 9.08 11.57
N CYS A 347 14.47 8.01 11.25
CA CYS A 347 13.76 7.91 9.97
C CYS A 347 12.60 8.92 9.85
N ALA A 348 11.88 9.21 10.93
CA ALA A 348 10.82 10.22 10.93
C ALA A 348 11.38 11.63 10.65
N CYS A 349 12.49 11.99 11.29
CA CYS A 349 13.14 13.29 11.05
C CYS A 349 13.63 13.43 9.60
N LEU A 350 14.32 12.42 9.08
CA LEU A 350 14.78 12.38 7.69
C LEU A 350 13.62 12.36 6.70
N GLY A 351 12.60 11.57 7.02
CA GLY A 351 11.41 11.42 6.20
C GLY A 351 10.67 12.73 5.97
N THR A 352 10.54 13.56 6.99
CA THR A 352 9.88 14.86 6.86
C THR A 352 10.53 15.71 5.76
N LEU A 353 11.86 15.76 5.72
CA LEU A 353 12.59 16.53 4.70
C LEU A 353 12.45 15.90 3.31
N PHE A 354 12.62 14.59 3.23
CA PHE A 354 12.52 13.84 1.97
C PHE A 354 11.13 13.93 1.35
N TYR A 355 10.09 13.77 2.15
CA TYR A 355 8.70 13.90 1.71
C TYR A 355 8.36 15.30 1.24
N GLY A 356 8.79 16.33 1.94
CA GLY A 356 8.56 17.71 1.51
C GLY A 356 9.06 17.93 0.08
N PHE A 357 10.22 17.39 -0.25
CA PHE A 357 10.80 17.46 -1.59
C PHE A 357 10.04 16.62 -2.62
N THR A 358 9.75 15.36 -2.31
CA THR A 358 9.08 14.44 -3.25
C THR A 358 7.64 14.85 -3.53
N PHE A 359 6.91 15.35 -2.53
CA PHE A 359 5.58 15.88 -2.72
C PHE A 359 5.57 17.14 -3.58
N LEU A 360 6.48 18.08 -3.34
CA LEU A 360 6.59 19.27 -4.18
C LEU A 360 6.89 18.89 -5.63
N THR A 361 7.81 17.95 -5.83
CA THR A 361 8.11 17.40 -7.16
C THR A 361 6.88 16.77 -7.80
N ALA A 362 6.08 15.99 -7.03
CA ALA A 362 4.84 15.40 -7.53
C ALA A 362 3.84 16.43 -8.05
N PHE A 363 3.80 17.63 -7.50
CA PHE A 363 2.95 18.71 -8.00
C PHE A 363 3.48 19.34 -9.29
N LEU A 364 4.79 19.56 -9.38
CA LEU A 364 5.42 20.35 -10.44
C LEU A 364 5.58 19.56 -11.74
N ILE A 365 5.81 18.24 -11.67
CA ILE A 365 6.00 17.44 -12.89
C ILE A 365 4.68 17.13 -13.59
N PRO A 366 4.58 17.26 -14.93
CA PRO A 366 3.33 17.04 -15.68
C PRO A 366 3.03 15.55 -15.92
N SER A 367 3.99 14.68 -15.69
CA SER A 367 3.86 13.23 -15.94
C SER A 367 4.82 12.44 -15.07
N VAL A 368 4.46 11.21 -14.76
CA VAL A 368 5.32 10.23 -14.08
C VAL A 368 5.68 9.10 -15.04
N SER A 369 6.82 8.46 -14.84
CA SER A 369 7.23 7.30 -15.61
C SER A 369 7.14 6.03 -14.78
N TRP A 370 6.63 4.94 -15.37
CA TRP A 370 6.61 3.64 -14.74
C TRP A 370 6.91 2.55 -15.77
N LYS A 371 7.95 1.74 -15.53
CA LYS A 371 8.42 0.67 -16.43
C LYS A 371 8.48 1.12 -17.91
N GLY A 372 9.09 2.27 -18.16
CA GLY A 372 9.26 2.85 -19.50
C GLY A 372 8.01 3.50 -20.11
N VAL A 373 6.87 3.43 -19.44
CA VAL A 373 5.62 4.08 -19.89
C VAL A 373 5.47 5.44 -19.20
N LYS A 374 5.34 6.51 -19.99
CA LYS A 374 5.07 7.85 -19.50
C LYS A 374 3.58 8.04 -19.29
N ILE A 375 3.17 8.30 -18.06
CA ILE A 375 1.79 8.47 -17.65
C ILE A 375 1.56 9.94 -17.34
N LYS A 376 0.65 10.59 -18.06
CA LYS A 376 0.21 11.96 -17.77
C LYS A 376 -0.69 11.94 -16.53
N LYS A 377 -0.64 13.05 -15.77
CA LYS A 377 -1.56 13.26 -14.64
C LYS A 377 -2.95 13.61 -15.11
#